data_3694708f2cfc4908fe5ac52b20bc28b4
#
_entry.id   3694708f2cfc4908fe5ac52b20bc28b4
#
_cell.length_a   1.000
_cell.length_b   1.000
_cell.length_c   1.000
_cell.angle_alpha   90.00
_cell.angle_beta   90.00
_cell.angle_gamma   90.00
#
_symmetry.space_group_name_H-M   'P 1'
#
loop_
_entity.id
_entity.type
_entity.pdbx_description
1 polymer ?
#
loop_
_entity_poly.entity_id
_entity_poly.type
_entity_poly.pdbx_seq_one_letter_code
_entity_poly.pdbx_strand_id
1 'polypeptide(L)'
;WKGVATYKGQWQNNMMHGRGIYKWKNGDEYNGEWKNNRMDGEGTFTYSAGGRFKGSFREGKRDGRSVEIRADGTRIDCTYKDGMKHGKYKEYVISVDLVN
;
A
#
# COMPACT_ATOMS: atom_id res chain seq x y z
N TRP A 1 -2.14 -12.53 20.06
CA TRP A 1 -3.06 -12.22 18.97
C TRP A 1 -3.05 -13.35 17.95
N LYS A 2 -4.20 -13.83 17.68
CA LYS A 2 -4.28 -15.03 16.84
C LYS A 2 -4.35 -14.74 15.37
N GLY A 3 -4.50 -13.52 15.02
CA GLY A 3 -4.43 -13.14 13.63
C GLY A 3 -5.43 -13.80 12.71
N VAL A 4 -6.54 -13.13 12.47
CA VAL A 4 -7.43 -13.51 11.39
C VAL A 4 -7.46 -12.35 10.41
N ALA A 5 -7.61 -12.69 9.14
CA ALA A 5 -7.81 -11.67 8.16
C ALA A 5 -9.22 -11.12 8.28
N THR A 6 -9.35 -9.80 8.17
CA THR A 6 -10.65 -9.15 8.24
C THR A 6 -10.80 -8.15 7.12
N TYR A 7 -12.03 -7.95 6.68
CA TYR A 7 -12.34 -6.91 5.71
C TYR A 7 -13.50 -6.09 6.22
N LYS A 8 -13.34 -4.79 6.18
CA LYS A 8 -14.39 -3.86 6.60
C LYS A 8 -14.56 -2.83 5.51
N GLY A 9 -15.69 -2.89 4.82
CA GLY A 9 -15.93 -1.98 3.73
C GLY A 9 -17.10 -2.39 2.88
N GLN A 10 -17.07 -1.95 1.64
CA GLN A 10 -18.18 -2.16 0.73
C GLN A 10 -18.08 -3.50 0.01
N TRP A 11 -19.24 -4.06 -0.29
CA TRP A 11 -19.34 -5.34 -0.98
C TRP A 11 -20.29 -5.20 -2.16
N GLN A 12 -20.02 -5.95 -3.21
CA GLN A 12 -20.89 -6.06 -4.35
C GLN A 12 -20.80 -7.46 -4.90
N ASN A 13 -21.95 -8.13 -5.07
CA ASN A 13 -22.00 -9.50 -5.58
C ASN A 13 -21.08 -10.45 -4.82
N ASN A 14 -21.09 -10.32 -3.49
CA ASN A 14 -20.26 -11.11 -2.57
C ASN A 14 -18.78 -10.92 -2.77
N MET A 15 -18.38 -9.82 -3.38
CA MET A 15 -16.96 -9.50 -3.56
C MET A 15 -16.65 -8.15 -2.96
N MET A 16 -15.43 -8.00 -2.45
CA MET A 16 -14.95 -6.71 -1.99
C MET A 16 -14.96 -5.74 -3.16
N HIS A 17 -15.58 -4.59 -2.96
CA HIS A 17 -15.78 -3.65 -4.04
C HIS A 17 -15.98 -2.25 -3.47
N GLY A 18 -15.47 -1.22 -4.16
CA GLY A 18 -15.54 0.13 -3.63
C GLY A 18 -14.43 0.34 -2.61
N ARG A 19 -14.71 1.08 -1.56
CA ARG A 19 -13.69 1.38 -0.55
C ARG A 19 -13.80 0.43 0.62
N GLY A 20 -12.63 0.00 1.12
CA GLY A 20 -12.62 -0.88 2.27
C GLY A 20 -11.21 -1.06 2.84
N ILE A 21 -11.18 -1.62 4.04
CA ILE A 21 -9.93 -1.89 4.74
C ILE A 21 -9.80 -3.38 4.94
N TYR A 22 -8.72 -3.93 4.41
CA TYR A 22 -8.40 -5.34 4.57
C TYR A 22 -7.18 -5.46 5.49
N LYS A 23 -7.31 -6.29 6.50
CA LYS A 23 -6.22 -6.50 7.43
C LYS A 23 -5.82 -7.96 7.40
N TRP A 24 -4.56 -8.22 7.08
CA TRP A 24 -4.04 -9.59 6.99
C TRP A 24 -3.67 -10.12 8.37
N LYS A 25 -3.47 -11.42 8.42
CA LYS A 25 -3.12 -12.08 9.68
C LYS A 25 -1.86 -11.52 10.31
N ASN A 26 -0.90 -11.15 9.50
CA ASN A 26 0.38 -10.64 10.01
C ASN A 26 0.32 -9.19 10.46
N GLY A 27 -0.84 -8.54 10.30
CA GLY A 27 -1.01 -7.17 10.71
C GLY A 27 -0.84 -6.14 9.60
N ASP A 28 -0.48 -6.57 8.40
CA ASP A 28 -0.46 -5.66 7.26
C ASP A 28 -1.89 -5.23 6.96
N GLU A 29 -2.04 -4.03 6.40
CA GLU A 29 -3.36 -3.48 6.17
C GLU A 29 -3.38 -2.71 4.86
N TYR A 30 -4.45 -2.91 4.09
CA TYR A 30 -4.69 -2.09 2.90
C TYR A 30 -5.98 -1.32 3.08
N ASN A 31 -5.89 -0.01 2.92
CA ASN A 31 -7.04 0.87 3.01
C ASN A 31 -7.18 1.60 1.68
N GLY A 32 -8.17 1.24 0.92
CA GLY A 32 -8.32 1.86 -0.38
C GLY A 32 -9.44 1.26 -1.20
N GLU A 33 -9.28 1.31 -2.51
CA GLU A 33 -10.30 0.89 -3.43
C GLU A 33 -10.14 -0.56 -3.83
N TRP A 34 -11.27 -1.21 -4.04
CA TRP A 34 -11.34 -2.63 -4.37
C TRP A 34 -12.25 -2.83 -5.57
N LYS A 35 -11.98 -3.85 -6.33
CA LYS A 35 -12.83 -4.26 -7.43
C LYS A 35 -12.74 -5.75 -7.58
N ASN A 36 -13.87 -6.43 -7.44
CA ASN A 36 -13.96 -7.89 -7.60
C ASN A 36 -12.90 -8.62 -6.82
N ASN A 37 -12.80 -8.30 -5.51
CA ASN A 37 -11.88 -8.92 -4.57
C ASN A 37 -10.41 -8.57 -4.80
N ARG A 38 -10.12 -7.58 -5.62
CA ARG A 38 -8.74 -7.16 -5.88
C ARG A 38 -8.56 -5.69 -5.55
N MET A 39 -7.37 -5.34 -5.12
CA MET A 39 -7.01 -3.94 -4.95
C MET A 39 -7.02 -3.30 -6.33
N ASP A 40 -7.77 -2.21 -6.47
CA ASP A 40 -7.93 -1.56 -7.76
C ASP A 40 -8.26 -0.10 -7.50
N GLY A 41 -7.43 0.80 -8.03
CA GLY A 41 -7.56 2.22 -7.76
C GLY A 41 -6.56 2.65 -6.70
N GLU A 42 -6.85 3.74 -6.02
CA GLU A 42 -5.90 4.30 -5.07
C GLU A 42 -6.09 3.74 -3.68
N GLY A 43 -4.98 3.54 -3.00
CA GLY A 43 -5.03 3.04 -1.64
C GLY A 43 -3.70 3.16 -0.93
N THR A 44 -3.73 2.84 0.37
CA THR A 44 -2.55 2.88 1.21
C THR A 44 -2.35 1.50 1.84
N PHE A 45 -1.18 0.94 1.63
CA PHE A 45 -0.78 -0.32 2.23
C PHE A 45 0.15 -0.02 3.40
N THR A 46 -0.23 -0.48 4.58
CA THR A 46 0.56 -0.27 5.80
C THR A 46 1.17 -1.59 6.23
N TYR A 47 2.48 -1.61 6.39
CA TYR A 47 3.20 -2.82 6.77
C TYR A 47 3.25 -2.93 8.29
N SER A 48 3.00 -4.13 8.79
CA SER A 48 3.03 -4.36 10.24
C SER A 48 4.41 -4.09 10.84
N ALA A 49 5.44 -4.31 10.04
CA ALA A 49 6.82 -4.07 10.49
C ALA A 49 7.23 -2.62 10.45
N GLY A 50 6.35 -1.75 9.97
CA GLY A 50 6.64 -0.33 9.83
C GLY A 50 6.74 0.07 8.36
N GLY A 51 6.38 1.32 8.08
CA GLY A 51 6.37 1.80 6.72
C GLY A 51 5.02 1.65 6.07
N ARG A 52 4.87 2.33 4.93
CA ARG A 52 3.61 2.27 4.19
C ARG A 52 3.87 2.61 2.73
N PHE A 53 2.94 2.15 1.90
CA PHE A 53 2.97 2.39 0.46
C PHE A 53 1.64 3.05 0.09
N LYS A 54 1.72 4.19 -0.56
CA LYS A 54 0.52 4.89 -1.03
C LYS A 54 0.62 5.04 -2.53
N GLY A 55 -0.36 4.53 -3.23
CA GLY A 55 -0.32 4.62 -4.68
C GLY A 55 -1.51 3.96 -5.33
N SER A 56 -1.37 3.70 -6.61
CA SER A 56 -2.44 3.11 -7.40
C SER A 56 -2.20 1.63 -7.62
N PHE A 57 -3.31 0.91 -7.71
CA PHE A 57 -3.29 -0.53 -7.98
C PHE A 57 -4.21 -0.81 -9.15
N ARG A 58 -3.92 -1.87 -9.87
CA ARG A 58 -4.74 -2.33 -10.97
C ARG A 58 -4.75 -3.83 -10.96
N GLU A 59 -5.95 -4.41 -10.79
CA GLU A 59 -6.14 -5.85 -10.73
C GLU A 59 -5.19 -6.51 -9.73
N GLY A 60 -5.03 -5.88 -8.57
CA GLY A 60 -4.21 -6.39 -7.48
C GLY A 60 -2.74 -6.08 -7.58
N LYS A 61 -2.30 -5.44 -8.65
CA LYS A 61 -0.89 -5.13 -8.84
C LYS A 61 -0.65 -3.63 -8.72
N ARG A 62 0.54 -3.27 -8.26
CA ARG A 62 0.93 -1.88 -8.22
C ARG A 62 1.03 -1.34 -9.64
N ASP A 63 0.41 -0.20 -9.87
CA ASP A 63 0.38 0.39 -11.21
C ASP A 63 0.20 1.89 -11.07
N GLY A 64 1.10 2.67 -11.65
CA GLY A 64 1.05 4.11 -11.60
C GLY A 64 2.01 4.69 -10.58
N ARG A 65 1.81 5.95 -10.26
CA ARG A 65 2.67 6.66 -9.33
C ARG A 65 2.44 6.20 -7.90
N SER A 66 3.51 6.20 -7.14
CA SER A 66 3.45 5.77 -5.76
C SER A 66 4.47 6.48 -4.90
N VAL A 67 4.17 6.50 -3.60
CA VAL A 67 5.08 6.99 -2.59
C VAL A 67 5.19 5.92 -1.54
N GLU A 68 6.42 5.51 -1.25
CA GLU A 68 6.67 4.53 -0.20
C GLU A 68 7.43 5.21 0.92
N ILE A 69 6.97 5.02 2.15
CA ILE A 69 7.66 5.50 3.33
C ILE A 69 8.14 4.29 4.09
N ARG A 70 9.43 4.12 4.20
CA ARG A 70 10.00 2.98 4.93
C ARG A 70 9.94 3.20 6.43
N ALA A 71 10.17 2.14 7.17
CA ALA A 71 10.12 2.20 8.63
C ALA A 71 11.09 3.23 9.19
N ASP A 72 12.20 3.47 8.52
CA ASP A 72 13.19 4.44 8.96
C ASP A 72 12.88 5.87 8.52
N GLY A 73 11.75 6.07 7.83
CA GLY A 73 11.36 7.39 7.36
C GLY A 73 11.80 7.72 5.94
N THR A 74 12.59 6.87 5.32
CA THR A 74 13.01 7.09 3.94
C THR A 74 11.81 7.08 3.02
N ARG A 75 11.74 8.09 2.15
CA ARG A 75 10.66 8.23 1.20
C ARG A 75 11.14 7.89 -0.21
N ILE A 76 10.39 7.06 -0.89
CA ILE A 76 10.71 6.68 -2.27
C ILE A 76 9.52 7.00 -3.15
N ASP A 77 9.75 7.86 -4.14
CA ASP A 77 8.76 8.19 -5.15
C ASP A 77 9.10 7.39 -6.40
N CYS A 78 8.18 6.56 -6.85
CA CYS A 78 8.45 5.78 -8.04
C CYS A 78 7.16 5.49 -8.80
N THR A 79 7.32 4.90 -9.98
CA THR A 79 6.19 4.50 -10.82
C THR A 79 6.26 3.00 -11.01
N TYR A 80 5.11 2.37 -10.98
CA TYR A 80 4.99 0.93 -11.21
C TYR A 80 4.18 0.67 -12.45
N LYS A 81 4.50 -0.43 -13.10
CA LYS A 81 3.73 -0.93 -14.21
C LYS A 81 3.65 -2.44 -14.09
N ASP A 82 2.41 -2.95 -14.01
CA ASP A 82 2.17 -4.39 -13.87
C ASP A 82 2.92 -4.99 -12.68
N GLY A 83 2.96 -4.25 -11.57
CA GLY A 83 3.57 -4.74 -10.35
C GLY A 83 5.07 -4.55 -10.25
N MET A 84 5.69 -4.03 -11.28
CA MET A 84 7.15 -3.83 -11.29
C MET A 84 7.50 -2.36 -11.39
N LYS A 85 8.62 -1.99 -10.77
CA LYS A 85 9.12 -0.63 -10.89
C LYS A 85 9.44 -0.32 -12.33
N HIS A 86 9.04 0.87 -12.76
CA HIS A 86 9.19 1.28 -14.14
C HIS A 86 9.75 2.70 -14.19
N GLY A 87 10.82 2.89 -14.95
CA GLY A 87 11.42 4.19 -15.10
C GLY A 87 12.26 4.60 -13.89
N LYS A 88 12.51 5.88 -13.80
CA LYS A 88 13.34 6.42 -12.74
C LYS A 88 12.53 6.61 -11.47
N TYR A 89 13.22 6.51 -10.34
CA TYR A 89 12.60 6.78 -9.06
C TYR A 89 13.46 7.76 -8.27
N LYS A 90 12.86 8.36 -7.26
CA LYS A 90 13.58 9.26 -6.36
C LYS A 90 13.48 8.75 -4.95
N GLU A 91 14.60 8.81 -4.27
CA GLU A 91 14.67 8.40 -2.88
C GLU A 91 15.08 9.60 -2.02
N TYR A 92 14.31 9.84 -0.96
CA TYR A 92 14.57 10.92 -0.03
C TYR A 92 14.93 10.32 1.31
N VAL A 93 16.18 10.45 1.68
CA VAL A 93 16.65 9.91 2.93
C VAL A 93 16.64 11.02 3.98
N ILE A 94 16.02 10.73 5.11
CA ILE A 94 16.03 11.67 6.20
C ILE A 94 17.35 11.49 6.94
N SER A 95 18.19 12.49 6.81
CA SER A 95 19.47 12.49 7.48
C SER A 95 19.42 13.48 8.63
N VAL A 96 19.60 13.01 9.82
CA VAL A 96 19.65 13.87 10.98
C VAL A 96 21.09 14.06 11.36
N ASP A 97 21.60 15.22 11.10
CA ASP A 97 22.94 15.57 11.55
C ASP A 97 22.87 15.90 13.00
N LEU A 98 23.32 14.99 13.80
CA LEU A 98 23.42 15.23 15.21
C LEU A 98 24.70 15.95 15.47
N VAL A 99 24.63 17.20 15.15
CA VAL A 99 25.80 18.02 15.45
C VAL A 99 25.65 18.54 16.82
N ASN A 100 26.49 18.27 17.49
CA ASN A 100 26.46 18.90 18.69
C ASN A 100 27.36 18.87 19.47
#